data_57d04a893f09eef3dbf1f6d10b0f43bd
#
_entry.id   57d04a893f09eef3dbf1f6d10b0f43bd
#
_cell.length_a   1.000
_cell.length_b   1.000
_cell.length_c   1.000
_cell.angle_alpha   90.00
_cell.angle_beta   90.00
_cell.angle_gamma   90.00
#
_symmetry.space_group_name_H-M   'P 1'
#
loop_
_entity.id
_entity.type
_entity.pdbx_description
1 polymer ?
#
loop_
_entity_poly.entity_id
_entity_poly.type
_entity_poly.pdbx_seq_one_letter_code
_entity_poly.pdbx_strand_id
1 'polypeptide(L)'
;TLTNPLHWDDEPFEAIVSNPPYSIKWEGNSNPLLINDPRFAPAGVLAPKSKADLAFIMHSLSWLATNGTAAIVCFPGVLYRGGAEQKIRKYLVDNNYIDCIIQLPDNLFFGTSIATCIMVLKKSKTDNRVLFIDASREFVKVTNNNKLTQENIETILDAFVAREEREHFSKLVQNPAIAENDYNLSVNTYVEPEDTR
;
A
#
# COMPACT_ATOMS: atom_id res chain seq x y z
N THR A 1 -5.56 18.47 -2.40
CA THR A 1 -6.24 17.25 -1.96
C THR A 1 -6.11 17.04 -0.46
N LEU A 2 -4.89 17.03 0.10
CA LEU A 2 -4.69 16.77 1.52
C LEU A 2 -5.19 17.90 2.43
N THR A 3 -5.00 19.16 2.03
CA THR A 3 -5.40 20.33 2.82
C THR A 3 -6.75 20.91 2.38
N ASN A 4 -7.19 20.64 1.18
CA ASN A 4 -8.45 21.12 0.63
C ASN A 4 -9.15 20.03 -0.18
N PRO A 5 -9.69 19.00 0.45
CA PRO A 5 -10.42 17.94 -0.24
C PRO A 5 -11.75 18.47 -0.80
N LEU A 6 -12.12 17.98 -1.98
CA LEU A 6 -13.26 18.51 -2.74
C LEU A 6 -14.52 17.64 -2.66
N HIS A 7 -14.43 16.43 -2.12
CA HIS A 7 -15.50 15.43 -2.17
C HIS A 7 -16.06 15.06 -0.79
N TRP A 8 -16.06 15.99 0.16
CA TRP A 8 -16.58 15.76 1.53
C TRP A 8 -18.04 15.33 1.56
N ASP A 9 -18.85 15.89 0.65
CA ASP A 9 -20.28 15.67 0.59
C ASP A 9 -20.69 14.58 -0.38
N ASP A 10 -19.71 13.96 -1.06
CA ASP A 10 -19.98 12.86 -1.98
C ASP A 10 -20.18 11.55 -1.20
N GLU A 11 -20.93 10.62 -1.79
CA GLU A 11 -21.00 9.26 -1.27
C GLU A 11 -19.62 8.60 -1.32
N PRO A 12 -19.29 7.71 -0.35
CA PRO A 12 -18.05 6.96 -0.39
C PRO A 12 -17.88 6.17 -1.67
N PHE A 13 -16.65 6.04 -2.12
CA PHE A 13 -16.32 5.37 -3.38
C PHE A 13 -16.14 3.87 -3.18
N GLU A 14 -16.71 3.07 -4.08
CA GLU A 14 -16.56 1.61 -4.07
C GLU A 14 -15.22 1.15 -4.66
N ALA A 15 -14.62 1.96 -5.52
CA ALA A 15 -13.32 1.69 -6.12
C ALA A 15 -12.48 2.96 -6.14
N ILE A 16 -11.27 2.86 -5.59
CA ILE A 16 -10.29 3.95 -5.62
C ILE A 16 -8.99 3.39 -6.19
N VAL A 17 -8.46 4.04 -7.23
CA VAL A 17 -7.12 3.78 -7.74
C VAL A 17 -6.33 5.08 -7.72
N SER A 18 -5.09 5.01 -7.26
CA SER A 18 -4.26 6.20 -7.10
C SER A 18 -2.79 5.90 -7.30
N ASN A 19 -2.10 6.84 -7.92
CA ASN A 19 -0.64 6.88 -7.97
C ASN A 19 -0.19 8.25 -7.46
N PRO A 20 -0.25 8.47 -6.14
CA PRO A 20 0.09 9.77 -5.56
C PRO A 20 1.60 10.05 -5.67
N PRO A 21 2.00 11.32 -5.58
CA PRO A 21 3.41 11.67 -5.62
C PRO A 21 4.17 11.08 -4.42
N TYR A 22 5.41 10.64 -4.65
CA TYR A 22 6.22 10.01 -3.62
C TYR A 22 7.00 11.02 -2.80
N SER A 23 7.04 10.82 -1.48
CA SER A 23 7.92 11.51 -0.54
C SER A 23 7.91 13.05 -0.68
N ILE A 24 6.73 13.62 -0.92
CA ILE A 24 6.58 15.08 -0.98
C ILE A 24 6.33 15.66 0.42
N LYS A 25 6.71 16.91 0.58
CA LYS A 25 6.39 17.67 1.79
C LYS A 25 4.92 18.09 1.81
N TRP A 26 4.36 18.16 2.99
CA TRP A 26 3.02 18.68 3.24
C TRP A 26 2.96 19.41 4.57
N GLU A 27 1.81 19.98 4.93
CA GLU A 27 1.69 20.74 6.18
C GLU A 27 1.90 19.88 7.43
N GLY A 28 1.32 18.66 7.43
CA GLY A 28 1.45 17.75 8.55
C GLY A 28 1.11 18.40 9.87
N ASN A 29 1.92 18.15 10.91
CA ASN A 29 1.73 18.70 12.24
C ASN A 29 2.02 20.22 12.36
N SER A 30 2.47 20.88 11.29
CA SER A 30 2.52 22.34 11.24
C SER A 30 1.12 22.99 11.18
N ASN A 31 0.13 22.25 10.75
CA ASN A 31 -1.27 22.68 10.77
C ASN A 31 -1.99 21.96 11.93
N PRO A 32 -2.29 22.66 13.04
CA PRO A 32 -2.87 22.02 14.21
C PRO A 32 -4.29 21.48 14.00
N LEU A 33 -4.95 21.85 12.91
CA LEU A 33 -6.28 21.34 12.59
C LEU A 33 -6.25 19.94 12.00
N LEU A 34 -5.13 19.51 11.38
CA LEU A 34 -5.05 18.23 10.69
C LEU A 34 -5.09 17.03 11.64
N ILE A 35 -4.60 17.15 12.87
CA ILE A 35 -4.66 16.03 13.83
C ILE A 35 -6.10 15.66 14.21
N ASN A 36 -7.03 16.60 14.10
CA ASN A 36 -8.43 16.37 14.36
C ASN A 36 -9.26 16.17 13.09
N ASP A 37 -8.61 16.19 11.92
CA ASP A 37 -9.27 15.90 10.65
C ASP A 37 -9.76 14.43 10.64
N PRO A 38 -11.04 14.17 10.30
CA PRO A 38 -11.59 12.80 10.33
C PRO A 38 -10.83 11.78 9.50
N ARG A 39 -10.07 12.21 8.51
CA ARG A 39 -9.24 11.32 7.69
C ARG A 39 -8.04 10.79 8.46
N PHE A 40 -7.45 11.59 9.35
CA PHE A 40 -6.17 11.31 10.02
C PHE A 40 -6.33 11.02 11.51
N ALA A 41 -7.33 11.58 12.16
CA ALA A 41 -7.56 11.43 13.60
C ALA A 41 -7.61 9.97 14.08
N PRO A 42 -8.21 9.01 13.35
CA PRO A 42 -8.30 7.63 13.81
C PRO A 42 -6.95 6.95 14.05
N ALA A 43 -5.90 7.31 13.32
CA ALA A 43 -4.56 6.76 13.53
C ALA A 43 -3.85 7.37 14.75
N GLY A 44 -4.35 8.50 15.27
CA GLY A 44 -3.75 9.21 16.41
C GLY A 44 -2.44 9.90 16.11
N VAL A 45 -1.99 9.90 14.88
CA VAL A 45 -0.72 10.50 14.45
C VAL A 45 -0.82 10.89 12.98
N LEU A 46 -0.13 11.97 12.60
CA LEU A 46 -0.01 12.41 11.21
C LEU A 46 1.22 11.80 10.54
N ALA A 47 1.13 11.56 9.23
CA ALA A 47 2.30 11.22 8.43
C ALA A 47 3.39 12.29 8.58
N PRO A 48 4.68 11.92 8.46
CA PRO A 48 5.77 12.89 8.57
C PRO A 48 5.59 14.06 7.63
N LYS A 49 5.90 15.27 8.11
CA LYS A 49 5.81 16.50 7.33
C LYS A 49 6.65 16.46 6.04
N SER A 50 7.73 15.71 6.06
CA SER A 50 8.63 15.53 4.91
C SER A 50 8.16 14.47 3.92
N LYS A 51 7.15 13.66 4.26
CA LYS A 51 6.71 12.49 3.48
C LYS A 51 5.20 12.29 3.63
N ALA A 52 4.45 12.83 2.68
CA ALA A 52 2.99 12.78 2.68
C ALA A 52 2.40 11.43 2.25
N ASP A 53 3.22 10.43 1.93
CA ASP A 53 2.80 9.15 1.34
C ASP A 53 1.63 8.50 2.10
N LEU A 54 1.77 8.27 3.40
CA LEU A 54 0.72 7.66 4.20
C LEU A 54 -0.47 8.58 4.48
N ALA A 55 -0.32 9.90 4.31
CA ALA A 55 -1.45 10.82 4.37
C ALA A 55 -2.39 10.59 3.17
N PHE A 56 -1.86 10.34 1.98
CA PHE A 56 -2.68 9.97 0.81
C PHE A 56 -3.42 8.64 1.02
N ILE A 57 -2.78 7.68 1.68
CA ILE A 57 -3.41 6.39 2.01
C ILE A 57 -4.55 6.58 3.00
N MET A 58 -4.34 7.35 4.07
CA MET A 58 -5.37 7.67 5.04
C MET A 58 -6.53 8.47 4.44
N HIS A 59 -6.23 9.40 3.53
CA HIS A 59 -7.23 10.13 2.76
C HIS A 59 -8.08 9.18 1.92
N SER A 60 -7.45 8.28 1.16
CA SER A 60 -8.15 7.30 0.34
C SER A 60 -9.01 6.34 1.17
N LEU A 61 -8.47 5.87 2.29
CA LEU A 61 -9.22 5.00 3.20
C LEU A 61 -10.48 5.68 3.75
N SER A 62 -10.36 6.96 4.14
CA SER A 62 -11.49 7.74 4.66
C SER A 62 -12.64 7.85 3.66
N TRP A 63 -12.32 7.94 2.37
CA TRP A 63 -13.32 8.09 1.30
C TRP A 63 -13.76 6.76 0.70
N LEU A 64 -13.22 5.65 1.16
CA LEU A 64 -13.58 4.32 0.69
C LEU A 64 -14.90 3.87 1.31
N ALA A 65 -15.80 3.34 0.47
CA ALA A 65 -17.05 2.72 0.92
C ALA A 65 -16.76 1.47 1.76
N THR A 66 -17.70 1.08 2.62
CA THR A 66 -17.59 -0.11 3.47
C THR A 66 -17.32 -1.38 2.66
N ASN A 67 -17.92 -1.51 1.48
CA ASN A 67 -17.72 -2.63 0.56
C ASN A 67 -16.66 -2.34 -0.53
N GLY A 68 -15.92 -1.23 -0.39
CA GLY A 68 -14.99 -0.75 -1.40
C GLY A 68 -13.61 -1.39 -1.34
N THR A 69 -12.89 -1.25 -2.44
CA THR A 69 -11.48 -1.65 -2.58
C THR A 69 -10.68 -0.49 -3.13
N ALA A 70 -9.56 -0.18 -2.49
CA ALA A 70 -8.60 0.83 -2.96
C ALA A 70 -7.27 0.17 -3.31
N ALA A 71 -6.69 0.56 -4.44
CA ALA A 71 -5.36 0.14 -4.86
C ALA A 71 -4.50 1.39 -5.07
N ILE A 72 -3.43 1.51 -4.28
CA ILE A 72 -2.60 2.72 -4.24
C ILE A 72 -1.16 2.34 -4.50
N VAL A 73 -0.55 2.98 -5.50
CA VAL A 73 0.88 2.81 -5.78
C VAL A 73 1.67 3.57 -4.73
N CYS A 74 2.65 2.90 -4.11
CA CYS A 74 3.39 3.42 -2.99
C CYS A 74 4.90 3.33 -3.21
N PHE A 75 5.62 4.27 -2.60
CA PHE A 75 7.06 4.17 -2.39
C PHE A 75 7.33 3.09 -1.34
N PRO A 76 8.27 2.15 -1.57
CA PRO A 76 8.44 1.00 -0.68
C PRO A 76 8.87 1.36 0.76
N GLY A 77 9.47 2.52 0.97
CA GLY A 77 9.85 2.97 2.31
C GLY A 77 8.70 3.05 3.30
N VAL A 78 7.47 3.32 2.85
CA VAL A 78 6.29 3.37 3.73
C VAL A 78 5.99 2.03 4.40
N LEU A 79 6.49 0.94 3.84
CA LEU A 79 6.22 -0.42 4.31
C LEU A 79 7.06 -0.81 5.53
N TYR A 80 8.20 -0.14 5.79
CA TYR A 80 9.14 -0.57 6.83
C TYR A 80 9.71 0.55 7.71
N ARG A 81 9.57 1.83 7.32
CA ARG A 81 10.12 2.93 8.14
C ARG A 81 9.42 3.00 9.51
N GLY A 82 10.16 3.42 10.53
CA GLY A 82 9.66 3.58 11.89
C GLY A 82 8.93 4.89 12.14
N GLY A 83 8.77 5.23 13.41
CA GLY A 83 8.18 6.50 13.84
C GLY A 83 6.69 6.62 13.51
N ALA A 84 6.27 7.78 13.04
CA ALA A 84 4.86 8.05 12.71
C ALA A 84 4.32 7.09 11.64
N GLU A 85 5.13 6.73 10.65
CA GLU A 85 4.71 5.79 9.60
C GLU A 85 4.43 4.40 10.16
N GLN A 86 5.22 3.93 11.11
CA GLN A 86 4.97 2.65 11.80
C GLN A 86 3.65 2.69 12.58
N LYS A 87 3.34 3.78 13.25
CA LYS A 87 2.08 3.94 13.99
C LYS A 87 0.87 3.93 13.05
N ILE A 88 0.97 4.51 11.88
CA ILE A 88 -0.08 4.46 10.87
C ILE A 88 -0.25 3.04 10.33
N ARG A 89 0.85 2.32 10.04
CA ARG A 89 0.77 0.90 9.66
C ARG A 89 0.12 0.05 10.73
N LYS A 90 0.46 0.28 11.99
CA LYS A 90 -0.18 -0.39 13.13
C LYS A 90 -1.68 -0.18 13.11
N TYR A 91 -2.14 1.06 12.94
CA TYR A 91 -3.56 1.37 12.84
C TYR A 91 -4.22 0.59 11.69
N LEU A 92 -3.62 0.60 10.51
CA LEU A 92 -4.16 -0.07 9.32
C LEU A 92 -4.23 -1.60 9.49
N VAL A 93 -3.20 -2.21 10.05
CA VAL A 93 -3.14 -3.67 10.28
C VAL A 93 -4.10 -4.09 11.40
N ASP A 94 -4.08 -3.39 12.53
CA ASP A 94 -4.91 -3.74 13.68
C ASP A 94 -6.41 -3.60 13.40
N ASN A 95 -6.80 -2.70 12.50
CA ASN A 95 -8.18 -2.55 12.05
C ASN A 95 -8.53 -3.41 10.82
N ASN A 96 -7.62 -4.26 10.40
CA ASN A 96 -7.82 -5.20 9.28
C ASN A 96 -8.15 -4.53 7.94
N TYR A 97 -7.53 -3.39 7.66
CA TYR A 97 -7.77 -2.64 6.43
C TYR A 97 -6.82 -3.00 5.28
N ILE A 98 -5.69 -3.64 5.56
CA ILE A 98 -4.75 -4.04 4.52
C ILE A 98 -5.10 -5.43 4.00
N ASP A 99 -5.44 -5.50 2.72
CA ASP A 99 -5.82 -6.75 2.05
C ASP A 99 -4.65 -7.42 1.36
N CYS A 100 -3.84 -6.64 0.65
CA CYS A 100 -2.73 -7.15 -0.15
C CYS A 100 -1.62 -6.11 -0.30
N ILE A 101 -0.39 -6.59 -0.34
CA ILE A 101 0.78 -5.80 -0.74
C ILE A 101 1.43 -6.51 -1.93
N ILE A 102 1.58 -5.78 -3.04
CA ILE A 102 2.18 -6.32 -4.26
C ILE A 102 3.49 -5.60 -4.52
N GLN A 103 4.60 -6.32 -4.52
CA GLN A 103 5.89 -5.79 -4.93
C GLN A 103 5.97 -5.81 -6.45
N LEU A 104 6.13 -4.63 -7.06
CA LEU A 104 6.27 -4.49 -8.50
C LEU A 104 7.73 -4.58 -8.93
N PRO A 105 8.00 -4.85 -10.22
CA PRO A 105 9.35 -4.75 -10.77
C PRO A 105 9.90 -3.32 -10.67
N ASP A 106 11.23 -3.20 -10.68
CA ASP A 106 11.89 -1.91 -10.83
C ASP A 106 11.74 -1.35 -12.25
N ASN A 107 12.14 -0.11 -12.45
CA ASN A 107 12.17 0.56 -13.77
C ASN A 107 10.84 0.51 -14.55
N LEU A 108 9.69 0.45 -13.88
CA LEU A 108 8.38 0.50 -14.53
C LEU A 108 7.95 1.93 -14.88
N PHE A 109 8.34 2.91 -14.09
CA PHE A 109 7.89 4.29 -14.24
C PHE A 109 8.96 5.17 -14.85
N PHE A 110 8.54 6.13 -15.66
CA PHE A 110 9.43 7.10 -16.25
C PHE A 110 10.10 7.97 -15.17
N GLY A 111 11.40 8.19 -15.31
CA GLY A 111 12.17 9.06 -14.43
C GLY A 111 12.60 8.46 -13.09
N THR A 112 12.32 7.19 -12.83
CA THR A 112 12.79 6.50 -11.61
C THR A 112 13.12 5.04 -11.89
N SER A 113 14.16 4.55 -11.21
CA SER A 113 14.52 3.12 -11.22
C SER A 113 13.95 2.36 -10.03
N ILE A 114 13.20 3.01 -9.14
CA ILE A 114 12.74 2.42 -7.89
C ILE A 114 11.68 1.35 -8.15
N ALA A 115 11.82 0.20 -7.48
CA ALA A 115 10.78 -0.81 -7.42
C ALA A 115 9.65 -0.34 -6.49
N THR A 116 8.51 0.01 -7.07
CA THR A 116 7.34 0.45 -6.31
C THR A 116 6.49 -0.73 -5.83
N CYS A 117 5.49 -0.46 -5.01
CA CYS A 117 4.54 -1.46 -4.57
C CYS A 117 3.11 -0.95 -4.71
N ILE A 118 2.15 -1.88 -4.68
CA ILE A 118 0.73 -1.55 -4.60
C ILE A 118 0.22 -2.00 -3.24
N MET A 119 -0.42 -1.08 -2.51
CA MET A 119 -1.16 -1.39 -1.28
C MET A 119 -2.64 -1.46 -1.61
N VAL A 120 -3.26 -2.60 -1.34
CA VAL A 120 -4.69 -2.81 -1.51
C VAL A 120 -5.38 -2.73 -0.16
N LEU A 121 -6.36 -1.83 -0.06
CA LEU A 121 -7.13 -1.59 1.16
C LEU A 121 -8.57 -2.06 0.97
N LYS A 122 -9.13 -2.67 2.01
CA LYS A 122 -10.54 -3.04 2.11
C LYS A 122 -11.05 -2.81 3.53
N LYS A 123 -12.31 -2.37 3.68
CA LYS A 123 -12.94 -2.21 4.99
C LYS A 123 -13.71 -3.44 5.46
N SER A 124 -14.15 -4.29 4.54
CA SER A 124 -15.00 -5.46 4.83
C SER A 124 -14.30 -6.76 4.46
N LYS A 125 -13.15 -7.02 5.07
CA LYS A 125 -12.43 -8.29 4.88
C LYS A 125 -13.12 -9.41 5.66
N THR A 126 -13.07 -10.62 5.10
CA THR A 126 -13.63 -11.83 5.73
C THR A 126 -12.63 -12.58 6.59
N ASP A 127 -11.35 -12.31 6.46
CA ASP A 127 -10.28 -12.89 7.28
C ASP A 127 -9.30 -11.82 7.79
N ASN A 128 -8.41 -12.21 8.70
CA ASN A 128 -7.41 -11.34 9.32
C ASN A 128 -6.01 -11.59 8.75
N ARG A 129 -5.91 -11.89 7.46
CA ARG A 129 -4.65 -12.14 6.77
C ARG A 129 -4.39 -11.09 5.71
N VAL A 130 -3.12 -10.84 5.46
CA VAL A 130 -2.66 -10.00 4.35
C VAL A 130 -1.99 -10.89 3.32
N LEU A 131 -2.36 -10.72 2.06
CA LEU A 131 -1.70 -11.40 0.95
C LEU A 131 -0.49 -10.58 0.50
N PHE A 132 0.68 -11.20 0.50
CA PHE A 132 1.91 -10.62 -0.04
C PHE A 132 2.23 -11.27 -1.37
N ILE A 133 2.42 -10.47 -2.42
CA ILE A 133 2.76 -10.95 -3.76
C ILE A 133 4.08 -10.33 -4.18
N ASP A 134 5.06 -11.17 -4.51
CA ASP A 134 6.32 -10.74 -5.10
C ASP A 134 6.23 -10.84 -6.62
N ALA A 135 5.85 -9.74 -7.26
CA ALA A 135 5.78 -9.62 -8.71
C ALA A 135 7.02 -8.95 -9.30
N SER A 136 8.12 -8.88 -8.55
CA SER A 136 9.34 -8.18 -8.97
C SER A 136 10.00 -8.76 -10.23
N ARG A 137 9.68 -10.00 -10.58
CA ARG A 137 10.19 -10.68 -11.77
C ARG A 137 9.17 -10.75 -12.92
N GLU A 138 7.97 -10.24 -12.73
CA GLU A 138 6.88 -10.26 -13.72
C GLU A 138 6.97 -9.05 -14.66
N PHE A 139 7.93 -9.10 -15.59
CA PHE A 139 8.12 -8.01 -16.55
C PHE A 139 8.84 -8.50 -17.82
N VAL A 140 8.78 -7.67 -18.87
CA VAL A 140 9.65 -7.76 -20.05
C VAL A 140 10.48 -6.48 -20.13
N LYS A 141 11.71 -6.60 -20.59
CA LYS A 141 12.58 -5.44 -20.75
C LYS A 141 12.33 -4.76 -22.09
N VAL A 142 12.11 -3.44 -22.06
CA VAL A 142 11.88 -2.63 -23.25
C VAL A 142 12.86 -1.45 -23.21
N THR A 143 13.90 -1.50 -24.00
CA THR A 143 14.98 -0.49 -24.03
C THR A 143 15.59 -0.29 -22.63
N ASN A 144 15.34 0.86 -22.00
CA ASN A 144 15.88 1.19 -20.68
C ASN A 144 14.89 0.94 -19.54
N ASN A 145 13.67 0.55 -19.84
CA ASN A 145 12.61 0.35 -18.84
C ASN A 145 12.09 -1.08 -18.86
N ASN A 146 11.49 -1.48 -17.75
CA ASN A 146 10.71 -2.71 -17.66
C ASN A 146 9.25 -2.41 -17.95
N LYS A 147 8.52 -3.37 -18.46
CA LYS A 147 7.10 -3.24 -18.79
C LYS A 147 6.34 -4.47 -18.29
N LEU A 148 5.16 -4.22 -17.73
CA LEU A 148 4.18 -5.27 -17.46
C LEU A 148 3.41 -5.58 -18.74
N THR A 149 3.52 -6.83 -19.22
CA THR A 149 2.68 -7.31 -20.31
C THR A 149 1.31 -7.71 -19.79
N GLN A 150 0.36 -7.94 -20.69
CA GLN A 150 -0.96 -8.46 -20.33
C GLN A 150 -0.82 -9.78 -19.55
N GLU A 151 0.08 -10.66 -19.96
CA GLU A 151 0.36 -11.91 -19.28
C GLU A 151 0.91 -11.70 -17.86
N ASN A 152 1.83 -10.76 -17.66
CA ASN A 152 2.32 -10.41 -16.33
C ASN A 152 1.20 -9.91 -15.43
N ILE A 153 0.33 -9.04 -15.94
CA ILE A 153 -0.80 -8.49 -15.20
C ILE A 153 -1.78 -9.62 -14.81
N GLU A 154 -2.08 -10.52 -15.72
CA GLU A 154 -2.95 -11.68 -15.47
C GLU A 154 -2.38 -12.60 -14.40
N THR A 155 -1.07 -12.86 -14.41
CA THR A 155 -0.39 -13.67 -13.38
C THR A 155 -0.57 -13.04 -12.00
N ILE A 156 -0.39 -11.73 -11.89
CA ILE A 156 -0.56 -10.99 -10.63
C ILE A 156 -2.03 -11.02 -10.19
N LEU A 157 -2.97 -10.75 -11.09
CA LEU A 157 -4.39 -10.76 -10.80
C LEU A 157 -4.91 -12.14 -10.39
N ASP A 158 -4.44 -13.20 -11.05
CA ASP A 158 -4.81 -14.57 -10.69
C ASP A 158 -4.39 -14.92 -9.26
N ALA A 159 -3.18 -14.53 -8.86
CA ALA A 159 -2.71 -14.71 -7.49
C ALA A 159 -3.54 -13.89 -6.49
N PHE A 160 -3.87 -12.65 -6.85
CA PHE A 160 -4.68 -11.77 -6.01
C PHE A 160 -6.10 -12.34 -5.81
N VAL A 161 -6.75 -12.78 -6.87
CA VAL A 161 -8.12 -13.32 -6.83
C VAL A 161 -8.15 -14.67 -6.12
N ALA A 162 -7.21 -15.57 -6.44
CA ALA A 162 -7.11 -16.90 -5.83
C ALA A 162 -6.81 -16.83 -4.34
N ARG A 163 -6.09 -15.79 -3.90
CA ARG A 163 -5.69 -15.58 -2.50
C ARG A 163 -5.01 -16.83 -1.92
N GLU A 164 -4.09 -17.39 -2.70
CA GLU A 164 -3.37 -18.63 -2.38
C GLU A 164 -1.89 -18.38 -2.14
N GLU A 165 -1.29 -19.25 -1.35
CA GLU A 165 0.17 -19.29 -1.21
C GLU A 165 0.78 -20.02 -2.40
N ARG A 166 1.79 -19.39 -3.02
CA ARG A 166 2.60 -19.97 -4.10
C ARG A 166 4.07 -19.77 -3.77
N GLU A 167 4.84 -20.84 -3.87
CA GLU A 167 6.28 -20.82 -3.56
C GLU A 167 6.97 -19.70 -4.32
N HIS A 168 7.80 -18.91 -3.63
CA HIS A 168 8.56 -17.78 -4.16
C HIS A 168 7.73 -16.67 -4.82
N PHE A 169 6.41 -16.68 -4.66
CA PHE A 169 5.54 -15.71 -5.31
C PHE A 169 4.53 -15.04 -4.37
N SER A 170 3.80 -15.80 -3.61
CA SER A 170 2.78 -15.23 -2.72
C SER A 170 2.68 -15.95 -1.38
N LYS A 171 2.31 -15.18 -0.34
CA LYS A 171 2.12 -15.71 1.00
C LYS A 171 0.98 -14.97 1.71
N LEU A 172 0.18 -15.74 2.46
CA LEU A 172 -0.83 -15.20 3.37
C LEU A 172 -0.25 -15.13 4.78
N VAL A 173 -0.28 -13.94 5.38
CA VAL A 173 0.28 -13.70 6.71
C VAL A 173 -0.81 -13.11 7.61
N GLN A 174 -1.00 -13.70 8.78
CA GLN A 174 -1.98 -13.21 9.75
C GLN A 174 -1.53 -11.90 10.37
N ASN A 175 -2.49 -11.01 10.67
CA ASN A 175 -2.21 -9.70 11.27
C ASN A 175 -1.35 -9.79 12.54
N PRO A 176 -1.57 -10.73 13.47
CA PRO A 176 -0.68 -10.89 14.64
C PRO A 176 0.78 -11.16 14.29
N ALA A 177 1.05 -11.92 13.23
CA ALA A 177 2.41 -12.19 12.78
C ALA A 177 3.08 -10.95 12.21
N ILE A 178 2.32 -10.08 11.54
CA ILE A 178 2.81 -8.78 11.08
C ILE A 178 3.15 -7.88 12.27
N ALA A 179 2.32 -7.87 13.30
CA ALA A 179 2.57 -7.13 14.52
C ALA A 179 3.87 -7.58 15.22
N GLU A 180 4.15 -8.87 15.24
CA GLU A 180 5.41 -9.44 15.77
C GLU A 180 6.65 -9.00 14.99
N ASN A 181 6.49 -8.62 13.72
CA ASN A 181 7.53 -8.05 12.87
C ASN A 181 7.50 -6.51 12.85
N ASP A 182 7.08 -5.86 13.93
CA ASP A 182 7.01 -4.40 14.07
C ASP A 182 6.16 -3.74 12.99
N TYR A 183 5.10 -4.42 12.55
CA TYR A 183 4.22 -3.96 11.47
C TYR A 183 4.94 -3.70 10.14
N ASN A 184 6.02 -4.43 9.89
CA ASN A 184 6.71 -4.41 8.60
C ASN A 184 5.82 -5.05 7.53
N LEU A 185 5.61 -4.32 6.43
CA LEU A 185 4.77 -4.74 5.30
C LEU A 185 5.59 -4.99 4.02
N SER A 186 6.91 -5.04 4.12
CA SER A 186 7.76 -5.36 2.97
C SER A 186 7.54 -6.79 2.52
N VAL A 187 7.27 -6.98 1.24
CA VAL A 187 6.98 -8.30 0.66
C VAL A 187 8.13 -9.28 0.88
N ASN A 188 9.37 -8.82 0.73
CA ASN A 188 10.55 -9.67 0.90
C ASN A 188 10.79 -10.14 2.35
N THR A 189 10.08 -9.59 3.33
CA THR A 189 10.08 -10.08 4.70
C THR A 189 9.34 -11.41 4.81
N TYR A 190 8.34 -11.64 3.98
CA TYR A 190 7.41 -12.77 4.07
C TYR A 190 7.51 -13.73 2.90
N VAL A 191 7.82 -13.25 1.70
CA VAL A 191 7.98 -14.07 0.49
C VAL A 191 9.47 -14.25 0.23
N GLU A 192 9.95 -15.48 0.29
CA GLU A 192 11.34 -15.80 -0.02
C GLU A 192 11.56 -15.81 -1.54
N PRO A 193 12.57 -15.09 -2.05
CA PRO A 193 12.88 -15.13 -3.47
C PRO A 193 13.44 -16.49 -3.87
N GLU A 194 13.24 -16.85 -5.13
CA GLU A 194 13.84 -18.07 -5.69
C GLU A 194 15.37 -17.97 -5.68
N ASP A 195 16.03 -19.01 -5.15
CA ASP A 195 17.50 -19.08 -5.17
C ASP A 195 17.96 -19.40 -6.59
N THR A 196 18.58 -18.44 -7.22
CA THR A 196 19.07 -18.55 -8.62
C THR A 196 20.55 -18.96 -8.71
N ARG A 197 21.08 -19.64 -7.72
CA ARG A 197 22.45 -20.16 -7.77
C ARG A 197 22.64 -21.24 -8.82
#